data_d88dac73282dc783bb3cc24e03dc5fcd
#
_entry.id   d88dac73282dc783bb3cc24e03dc5fcd
#
_cell.length_a   1.000
_cell.length_b   1.000
_cell.length_c   1.000
_cell.angle_alpha   90.00
_cell.angle_beta   90.00
_cell.angle_gamma   90.00
#
_symmetry.space_group_name_H-M   'P 1'
#
loop_
_entity.id
_entity.type
_entity.pdbx_description
1 polymer ?
#
loop_
_entity_poly.entity_id
_entity_poly.type
_entity_poly.pdbx_seq_one_letter_code
_entity_poly.pdbx_strand_id
1 'polypeptide(L)'
;EFDEGGVYDNSTNHRFTPVIPGVYLISASIAITNHPAGKFCQIRATKNGSLMEDFTQFFINPSSGDQDTTSGQMTFLETFDADDYMEIFTYQNSSDSETTRVKHECRFMAFRVN
;
A
#
# COMPACT_ATOMS: atom_id res chain seq x y z
N GLU A 1 -1.82 -17.20 -1.39
CA GLU A 1 -0.85 -16.28 -2.00
C GLU A 1 -0.37 -16.89 -3.30
N PHE A 2 -0.39 -16.12 -4.39
CA PHE A 2 0.14 -16.52 -5.68
C PHE A 2 1.25 -15.53 -6.03
N ASP A 3 2.49 -16.02 -6.06
CA ASP A 3 3.68 -15.23 -6.39
C ASP A 3 4.53 -16.01 -7.40
N GLU A 4 4.24 -15.80 -8.69
CA GLU A 4 5.00 -16.43 -9.77
C GLU A 4 6.37 -15.75 -9.91
N GLY A 5 7.41 -16.50 -9.61
CA GLY A 5 8.79 -16.03 -9.68
C GLY A 5 9.37 -15.49 -8.38
N GLY A 6 8.63 -15.50 -7.27
CA GLY A 6 9.13 -15.05 -5.97
C GLY A 6 9.52 -13.58 -5.95
N VAL A 7 8.75 -12.72 -6.62
CA VAL A 7 9.06 -11.29 -6.80
C VAL A 7 8.56 -10.41 -5.67
N TYR A 8 7.76 -10.95 -4.75
CA TYR A 8 7.30 -10.23 -3.56
C TYR A 8 7.90 -10.83 -2.28
N ASP A 9 8.79 -10.08 -1.64
CA ASP A 9 9.35 -10.45 -0.33
C ASP A 9 8.35 -10.01 0.78
N ASN A 10 7.65 -10.98 1.33
CA ASN A 10 6.68 -10.76 2.42
C ASN A 10 7.27 -11.00 3.82
N SER A 11 8.55 -11.28 3.94
CA SER A 11 9.16 -11.70 5.19
C SER A 11 10.24 -10.77 5.75
N THR A 12 11.04 -10.18 4.89
CA THR A 12 12.21 -9.41 5.31
C THR A 12 12.10 -7.93 4.92
N ASN A 13 11.93 -7.66 3.63
CA ASN A 13 11.91 -6.30 3.12
C ASN A 13 10.50 -5.79 2.81
N HIS A 14 9.50 -6.68 2.75
CA HIS A 14 8.10 -6.36 2.45
C HIS A 14 7.93 -5.54 1.16
N ARG A 15 8.63 -5.95 0.09
CA ARG A 15 8.69 -5.21 -1.17
C ARG A 15 8.51 -6.09 -2.39
N PHE A 16 8.02 -5.48 -3.45
CA PHE A 16 7.97 -6.04 -4.79
C PHE A 16 9.24 -5.68 -5.55
N THR A 17 9.93 -6.67 -6.12
CA THR A 17 11.13 -6.48 -6.93
C THR A 17 10.97 -7.29 -8.21
N PRO A 18 10.55 -6.68 -9.33
CA PRO A 18 10.38 -7.40 -10.59
C PRO A 18 11.73 -7.85 -11.14
N VAL A 19 11.82 -9.10 -11.57
CA VAL A 19 13.02 -9.65 -12.22
C VAL A 19 13.09 -9.25 -13.69
N ILE A 20 11.94 -9.03 -14.31
CA ILE A 20 11.84 -8.71 -15.74
C ILE A 20 11.43 -7.24 -15.88
N PRO A 21 12.26 -6.42 -16.55
CA PRO A 21 11.89 -5.03 -16.82
C PRO A 21 10.59 -4.92 -17.61
N GLY A 22 9.85 -3.84 -17.41
CA GLY A 22 8.63 -3.59 -18.14
C GLY A 22 7.64 -2.70 -17.42
N VAL A 23 6.45 -2.57 -18.00
CA VAL A 23 5.33 -1.86 -17.40
C VAL A 23 4.48 -2.83 -16.60
N TYR A 24 4.18 -2.46 -15.37
CA TYR A 24 3.37 -3.26 -14.46
C TYR A 24 2.11 -2.52 -14.05
N LEU A 25 1.00 -3.22 -14.04
CA LEU A 25 -0.20 -2.79 -13.35
C LEU A 25 -0.05 -3.17 -11.88
N ILE A 26 -0.07 -2.16 -11.03
CA ILE A 26 0.04 -2.31 -9.58
C ILE A 26 -1.33 -2.05 -8.96
N SER A 27 -1.75 -2.90 -8.06
CA SER A 27 -2.93 -2.67 -7.24
C SER A 27 -2.62 -3.03 -5.79
N ALA A 28 -2.92 -2.11 -4.90
CA ALA A 28 -2.74 -2.30 -3.47
C ALA A 28 -3.98 -1.85 -2.71
N SER A 29 -4.36 -2.61 -1.70
CA SER A 29 -5.43 -2.24 -0.78
C SER A 29 -4.98 -2.42 0.65
N ILE A 30 -5.44 -1.52 1.51
CA ILE A 30 -5.22 -1.60 2.95
C ILE A 30 -6.55 -1.52 3.69
N ALA A 31 -6.61 -2.15 4.84
CA ALA A 31 -7.69 -2.00 5.78
C ALA A 31 -7.11 -1.65 7.15
N ILE A 32 -7.69 -0.64 7.79
CA ILE A 32 -7.27 -0.11 9.09
C ILE A 32 -8.39 -0.29 10.09
N THR A 33 -8.04 -0.78 11.28
CA THR A 33 -8.98 -0.86 12.40
C THR A 33 -8.89 0.35 13.29
N ASN A 34 -9.95 0.61 14.03
CA ASN A 34 -10.02 1.67 15.05
C ASN A 34 -9.57 3.03 14.49
N HIS A 35 -10.07 3.36 13.28
CA HIS A 35 -9.76 4.63 12.65
C HIS A 35 -10.50 5.77 13.38
N PRO A 36 -9.80 6.65 14.11
CA PRO A 36 -10.45 7.67 14.91
C PRO A 36 -11.25 8.69 14.11
N ALA A 37 -12.28 9.22 14.70
CA ALA A 37 -13.13 10.23 14.10
C ALA A 37 -12.34 11.48 13.66
N GLY A 38 -12.60 11.97 12.46
CA GLY A 38 -11.98 13.15 11.88
C GLY A 38 -10.49 13.03 11.56
N LYS A 39 -9.92 11.84 11.70
CA LYS A 39 -8.52 11.57 11.33
C LYS A 39 -8.43 11.05 9.90
N PHE A 40 -7.25 11.18 9.31
CA PHE A 40 -7.01 10.64 7.99
C PHE A 40 -5.91 9.58 8.00
N CYS A 41 -6.02 8.69 7.03
CA CYS A 41 -4.97 7.76 6.66
C CYS A 41 -4.61 7.96 5.20
N GLN A 42 -3.42 7.51 4.85
CA GLN A 42 -2.96 7.46 3.47
C GLN A 42 -2.41 6.08 3.16
N ILE A 43 -2.66 5.62 1.94
CA ILE A 43 -1.86 4.58 1.31
C ILE A 43 -0.85 5.27 0.39
N ARG A 44 0.41 4.90 0.52
CA ARG A 44 1.53 5.50 -0.20
C ARG A 44 2.36 4.42 -0.88
N ALA A 45 2.86 4.72 -2.08
CA ALA A 45 3.84 3.90 -2.76
C ALA A 45 5.20 4.59 -2.76
N THR A 46 6.27 3.81 -2.63
CA THR A 46 7.63 4.27 -2.89
C THR A 46 8.26 3.41 -3.96
N LYS A 47 9.11 4.02 -4.78
CA LYS A 47 9.97 3.33 -5.75
C LYS A 47 11.40 3.66 -5.41
N ASN A 48 12.23 2.64 -5.19
CA ASN A 48 13.63 2.78 -4.79
C ASN A 48 13.82 3.70 -3.57
N GLY A 49 12.88 3.61 -2.62
CA GLY A 49 12.87 4.42 -1.42
C GLY A 49 12.35 5.86 -1.58
N SER A 50 12.02 6.29 -2.80
CA SER A 50 11.47 7.61 -3.07
C SER A 50 9.94 7.59 -3.14
N LEU A 51 9.29 8.53 -2.45
CA LEU A 51 7.83 8.64 -2.45
C LEU A 51 7.31 8.96 -3.85
N MET A 52 6.32 8.20 -4.30
CA MET A 52 5.58 8.43 -5.53
C MET A 52 4.34 9.28 -5.21
N GLU A 53 4.52 10.60 -5.19
CA GLU A 53 3.48 11.53 -4.70
C GLU A 53 2.17 11.44 -5.49
N ASP A 54 2.23 11.21 -6.79
CA ASP A 54 1.06 11.08 -7.67
C ASP A 54 0.20 9.85 -7.35
N PHE A 55 0.73 8.89 -6.61
CA PHE A 55 0.07 7.65 -6.25
C PHE A 55 -0.23 7.54 -4.75
N THR A 56 -0.47 8.69 -4.12
CA THR A 56 -0.91 8.73 -2.72
C THR A 56 -2.43 8.85 -2.66
N GLN A 57 -3.08 7.93 -1.94
CA GLN A 57 -4.52 7.95 -1.73
C GLN A 57 -4.83 8.35 -0.28
N PHE A 58 -5.76 9.27 -0.13
CA PHE A 58 -6.28 9.70 1.18
C PHE A 58 -7.62 9.04 1.47
N PHE A 59 -7.84 8.68 2.71
CA PHE A 59 -9.17 8.36 3.20
C PHE A 59 -9.33 8.86 4.64
N ILE A 60 -10.49 9.40 4.91
CA ILE A 60 -10.84 10.08 6.16
C ILE A 60 -11.99 9.31 6.79
N ASN A 61 -11.97 9.20 8.11
CA ASN A 61 -13.17 8.82 8.85
C ASN A 61 -14.04 10.08 9.06
N PRO A 62 -15.13 10.24 8.30
CA PRO A 62 -15.99 11.44 8.42
C PRO A 62 -17.00 11.35 9.56
N SER A 63 -17.08 10.23 10.24
CA SER A 63 -18.06 10.01 11.30
C SER A 63 -17.67 10.74 12.60
N SER A 64 -18.61 10.84 13.52
CA SER A 64 -18.39 11.41 14.86
C SER A 64 -17.83 10.39 15.86
N GLY A 65 -17.64 9.15 15.45
CA GLY A 65 -17.08 8.07 16.26
C GLY A 65 -16.01 7.28 15.49
N ASP A 66 -15.26 6.49 16.21
CA ASP A 66 -14.24 5.64 15.62
C ASP A 66 -14.87 4.58 14.70
N GLN A 67 -14.20 4.28 13.60
CA GLN A 67 -14.62 3.24 12.67
C GLN A 67 -13.86 1.95 12.95
N ASP A 68 -14.60 0.85 13.06
CA ASP A 68 -14.02 -0.48 13.23
C ASP A 68 -13.12 -0.86 12.05
N THR A 69 -13.48 -0.42 10.86
CA THR A 69 -12.69 -0.68 9.66
C THR A 69 -12.87 0.44 8.65
N THR A 70 -11.75 1.01 8.21
CA THR A 70 -11.67 1.90 7.04
C THR A 70 -10.70 1.29 6.06
N SER A 71 -11.05 1.31 4.77
CA SER A 71 -10.20 0.75 3.73
C SER A 71 -9.92 1.77 2.63
N GLY A 72 -8.73 1.66 2.06
CA GLY A 72 -8.30 2.42 0.90
C GLY A 72 -7.63 1.51 -0.12
N GLN A 73 -7.65 1.93 -1.37
CA GLN A 73 -6.98 1.20 -2.44
C GLN A 73 -6.39 2.16 -3.46
N MET A 74 -5.36 1.70 -4.16
CA MET A 74 -4.78 2.38 -5.30
C MET A 74 -4.54 1.38 -6.43
N THR A 75 -4.62 1.86 -7.66
CA THR A 75 -4.27 1.08 -8.86
C THR A 75 -3.65 2.03 -9.88
N PHE A 76 -2.48 1.67 -10.38
CA PHE A 76 -1.73 2.48 -11.33
C PHE A 76 -0.80 1.64 -12.19
N LEU A 77 -0.26 2.24 -13.24
CA LEU A 77 0.79 1.67 -14.07
C LEU A 77 2.12 2.31 -13.69
N GLU A 78 3.16 1.49 -13.62
CA GLU A 78 4.52 1.95 -13.38
C GLU A 78 5.53 1.13 -14.19
N THR A 79 6.57 1.79 -14.65
CA THR A 79 7.69 1.14 -15.35
C THR A 79 8.76 0.74 -14.35
N PHE A 80 9.27 -0.47 -14.47
CA PHE A 80 10.35 -0.99 -13.64
C PHE A 80 11.50 -1.49 -14.47
N ASP A 81 12.72 -1.20 -14.03
CA ASP A 81 13.91 -1.92 -14.41
C ASP A 81 14.13 -3.13 -13.48
N ALA A 82 15.06 -4.04 -13.85
CA ALA A 82 15.25 -5.29 -13.11
C ALA A 82 15.71 -5.09 -11.66
N ASP A 83 16.35 -3.97 -11.36
CA ASP A 83 16.87 -3.65 -10.02
C ASP A 83 15.94 -2.73 -9.22
N ASP A 84 14.85 -2.29 -9.84
CA ASP A 84 13.87 -1.44 -9.16
C ASP A 84 13.08 -2.24 -8.13
N TYR A 85 12.67 -1.57 -7.06
CA TYR A 85 11.74 -2.13 -6.09
C TYR A 85 10.67 -1.14 -5.68
N MET A 86 9.56 -1.66 -5.23
CA MET A 86 8.42 -0.89 -4.72
C MET A 86 7.98 -1.38 -3.37
N GLU A 87 7.61 -0.45 -2.52
CA GLU A 87 7.01 -0.71 -1.21
C GLU A 87 5.72 0.08 -1.06
N ILE A 88 4.75 -0.50 -0.36
CA ILE A 88 3.49 0.15 -0.02
C ILE A 88 3.49 0.45 1.47
N PHE A 89 3.23 1.70 1.81
CA PHE A 89 3.18 2.19 3.19
C PHE A 89 1.81 2.74 3.53
N THR A 90 1.53 2.74 4.82
CA THR A 90 0.43 3.49 5.39
C THR A 90 0.96 4.65 6.22
N TYR A 91 0.27 5.77 6.13
CA TYR A 91 0.48 6.91 7.01
C TYR A 91 -0.85 7.25 7.69
N GLN A 92 -0.80 7.64 8.94
CA GLN A 92 -1.98 8.07 9.69
C GLN A 92 -1.60 9.26 10.57
N ASN A 93 -2.57 10.15 10.78
CA ASN A 93 -2.42 11.30 11.69
C ASN A 93 -3.17 11.16 13.00
N SER A 94 -3.49 9.92 13.36
CA SER A 94 -4.04 9.62 14.68
C SER A 94 -3.01 9.92 15.77
N SER A 95 -3.43 10.51 16.87
CA SER A 95 -2.57 10.71 18.05
C SER A 95 -2.35 9.41 18.84
N ASP A 96 -3.16 8.40 18.56
CA ASP A 96 -3.13 7.09 19.22
C ASP A 96 -2.79 5.99 18.22
N SER A 97 -1.50 5.76 18.06
CA SER A 97 -0.99 4.74 17.16
C SER A 97 -1.21 3.30 17.66
N GLU A 98 -1.53 3.14 18.94
CA GLU A 98 -1.75 1.79 19.50
C GLU A 98 -3.11 1.22 19.12
N THR A 99 -4.09 2.07 18.87
CA THR A 99 -5.45 1.64 18.51
C THR A 99 -5.67 1.54 16.99
N THR A 100 -4.95 2.35 16.21
CA THR A 100 -5.06 2.31 14.75
C THR A 100 -4.08 1.28 14.17
N ARG A 101 -4.60 0.19 13.63
CA ARG A 101 -3.78 -0.94 13.13
C ARG A 101 -4.17 -1.33 11.71
N VAL A 102 -3.17 -1.72 10.94
CA VAL A 102 -3.37 -2.34 9.63
C VAL A 102 -3.89 -3.76 9.82
N LYS A 103 -4.96 -4.11 9.13
CA LYS A 103 -5.55 -5.45 9.13
C LYS A 103 -4.81 -6.41 8.19
N HIS A 104 -4.98 -7.69 8.44
CA HIS A 104 -4.45 -8.76 7.59
C HIS A 104 -5.17 -8.91 6.23
N GLU A 105 -6.30 -8.23 6.04
CA GLU A 105 -7.01 -8.18 4.76
C GLU A 105 -6.34 -7.29 3.71
N CYS A 106 -5.18 -6.70 4.02
CA CYS A 106 -4.40 -5.94 3.05
C CYS A 106 -3.90 -6.83 1.91
N ARG A 107 -3.94 -6.28 0.69
CA ARG A 107 -3.57 -7.02 -0.52
C ARG A 107 -2.63 -6.19 -1.37
N PHE A 108 -1.71 -6.88 -2.01
CA PHE A 108 -0.86 -6.34 -3.07
C PHE A 108 -0.96 -7.24 -4.29
N MET A 109 -1.00 -6.64 -5.45
CA MET A 109 -0.99 -7.32 -6.74
C MET A 109 -0.13 -6.53 -7.71
N ALA A 110 0.72 -7.21 -8.44
CA ALA A 110 1.48 -6.67 -9.55
C ALA A 110 1.36 -7.60 -10.75
N PHE A 111 1.07 -7.05 -11.91
CA PHE A 111 0.93 -7.80 -13.14
C PHE A 111 1.67 -7.07 -14.27
N ARG A 112 2.60 -7.76 -14.94
CA ARG A 112 3.32 -7.20 -16.08
C ARG A 112 2.41 -7.10 -17.29
N VAL A 113 2.25 -5.90 -17.85
CA VAL A 113 1.41 -5.63 -19.01
C VAL A 113 2.21 -5.41 -20.29
N ASN A 114 3.51 -5.22 -20.16
CA ASN A 114 4.41 -5.04 -21.28
C ASN A 114 5.83 -5.51 -20.95
#